data_ddc8f2026457169b6cdb06d0b0f12e25
#
_entry.id   ddc8f2026457169b6cdb06d0b0f12e25
#
_cell.length_a   1.000
_cell.length_b   1.000
_cell.length_c   1.000
_cell.angle_alpha   90.00
_cell.angle_beta   90.00
_cell.angle_gamma   90.00
#
_symmetry.space_group_name_H-M   'P 1'
#
loop_
_entity.id
_entity.type
_entity.pdbx_description
1 polymer ?
#
loop_
_entity_poly.entity_id
_entity_poly.type
_entity_poly.pdbx_seq_one_letter_code
_entity_poly.pdbx_strand_id
1 'polypeptide(L)'
;GKEIDEISASRKATIADMNGLWPRPWLYSRVLFIFVLSFSMLYACWVVEGKGEYSTLLPGMTIIGTLAFPLSMLIFFFECNKFRSISLLSVLRYFLIGSCVSIVITFIFTFLFNIGLETRVSVPIEIRKALGLWYKTIRPFYWVDSHPAIPMLIAVLFEEFGKTLIIYIFLMHYRQQCYILQGMLIGAAVRAGFAVFESAGYAMAGNTDIIDSILTRGLMSPACHTAWGALIGGGTMLINRGVLKYKFLINPKFSALYLFVCLLHFAWNYLLDTNYTLNHNLQLSVFTWFLLLMLLWAGVLQIRKFKEQNYQPF
;
A
#
# COMPACT_ATOMS: atom_id res chain seq x y z
N GLY A 1 -31.78 -14.19 23.16
CA GLY A 1 -32.21 -12.82 23.45
C GLY A 1 -31.07 -11.83 23.41
N LYS A 2 -30.06 -11.96 24.29
CA LYS A 2 -28.94 -10.99 24.40
C LYS A 2 -28.12 -10.83 23.13
N GLU A 3 -27.81 -11.89 22.43
CA GLU A 3 -26.99 -11.85 21.20
C GLU A 3 -27.72 -11.14 20.05
N ILE A 4 -29.03 -11.30 19.95
CA ILE A 4 -29.88 -10.61 18.97
C ILE A 4 -29.99 -9.13 19.32
N ASP A 5 -30.05 -8.79 20.59
CA ASP A 5 -30.12 -7.41 21.07
C ASP A 5 -28.81 -6.66 20.85
N GLU A 6 -27.66 -7.33 21.04
CA GLU A 6 -26.33 -6.76 20.75
C GLU A 6 -26.11 -6.53 19.25
N ILE A 7 -26.54 -7.46 18.40
CA ILE A 7 -26.51 -7.31 16.94
C ILE A 7 -27.44 -6.18 16.49
N SER A 8 -28.60 -6.05 17.09
CA SER A 8 -29.55 -4.98 16.80
C SER A 8 -29.02 -3.61 17.26
N ALA A 9 -28.41 -3.52 18.43
CA ALA A 9 -27.79 -2.31 18.95
C ALA A 9 -26.60 -1.87 18.09
N SER A 10 -25.74 -2.81 17.69
CA SER A 10 -24.63 -2.57 16.77
C SER A 10 -25.12 -2.08 15.40
N ARG A 11 -26.20 -2.65 14.86
CA ARG A 11 -26.82 -2.17 13.61
C ARG A 11 -27.37 -0.76 13.74
N LYS A 12 -28.06 -0.43 14.85
CA LYS A 12 -28.57 0.92 15.08
C LYS A 12 -27.48 1.97 15.20
N ALA A 13 -26.40 1.66 15.92
CA ALA A 13 -25.23 2.52 16.03
C ALA A 13 -24.57 2.74 14.64
N THR A 14 -24.41 1.68 13.85
CA THR A 14 -23.84 1.75 12.49
C THR A 14 -24.72 2.62 11.56
N ILE A 15 -26.04 2.53 11.64
CA ILE A 15 -26.97 3.35 10.84
C ILE A 15 -26.89 4.82 11.27
N ALA A 16 -26.83 5.11 12.56
CA ALA A 16 -26.68 6.48 13.06
C ALA A 16 -25.38 7.11 12.60
N ASP A 17 -24.26 6.36 12.61
CA ASP A 17 -22.96 6.81 12.11
C ASP A 17 -22.95 7.08 10.60
N MET A 18 -23.77 6.36 9.83
CA MET A 18 -23.91 6.56 8.38
C MET A 18 -24.66 7.84 8.00
N ASN A 19 -25.44 8.45 8.90
CA ASN A 19 -26.19 9.68 8.65
C ASN A 19 -25.30 10.94 8.65
N GLY A 20 -24.03 10.83 9.01
CA GLY A 20 -23.08 11.91 8.93
C GLY A 20 -22.79 12.36 7.49
N LEU A 21 -22.51 13.65 7.28
CA LEU A 21 -22.09 14.20 5.99
C LEU A 21 -20.84 13.48 5.46
N TRP A 22 -20.91 13.07 4.21
CA TRP A 22 -19.80 12.46 3.47
C TRP A 22 -19.05 13.50 2.64
N PRO A 23 -17.71 13.41 2.55
CA PRO A 23 -16.77 12.93 3.53
C PRO A 23 -16.66 13.91 4.69
N ARG A 24 -16.52 13.40 5.92
CA ARG A 24 -16.23 14.31 7.04
C ARG A 24 -14.76 14.67 7.06
N PRO A 25 -14.54 15.77 7.70
CA PRO A 25 -13.98 17.00 7.22
C PRO A 25 -12.47 16.91 7.12
N TRP A 26 -11.99 16.31 6.00
CA TRP A 26 -10.73 16.74 5.44
C TRP A 26 -9.53 16.59 6.40
N LEU A 27 -9.60 15.59 7.32
CA LEU A 27 -8.52 15.30 8.22
C LEU A 27 -7.26 14.93 7.44
N TYR A 28 -7.42 14.14 6.38
CA TYR A 28 -6.35 13.77 5.47
C TYR A 28 -5.63 15.00 4.86
N SER A 29 -6.36 16.02 4.48
CA SER A 29 -5.77 17.25 3.90
C SER A 29 -5.05 18.09 4.96
N ARG A 30 -5.57 18.15 6.18
CA ARG A 30 -4.90 18.82 7.29
C ARG A 30 -3.60 18.11 7.67
N VAL A 31 -3.63 16.79 7.72
CA VAL A 31 -2.43 15.99 7.99
C VAL A 31 -1.40 16.20 6.90
N LEU A 32 -1.81 16.13 5.62
CA LEU A 32 -0.91 16.42 4.49
C LEU A 32 -0.31 17.82 4.60
N PHE A 33 -1.13 18.82 4.90
CA PHE A 33 -0.66 20.20 5.06
C PHE A 33 0.39 20.33 6.17
N ILE A 34 0.15 19.70 7.34
CA ILE A 34 1.11 19.71 8.46
C ILE A 34 2.43 19.05 8.03
N PHE A 35 2.39 17.90 7.35
CA PHE A 35 3.59 17.22 6.89
C PHE A 35 4.36 18.03 5.85
N VAL A 36 3.67 18.63 4.87
CA VAL A 36 4.28 19.47 3.84
C VAL A 36 4.91 20.71 4.46
N LEU A 37 4.19 21.38 5.39
CA LEU A 37 4.73 22.53 6.10
C LEU A 37 5.98 22.17 6.93
N SER A 38 5.90 21.07 7.69
CA SER A 38 7.02 20.60 8.51
C SER A 38 8.24 20.23 7.65
N PHE A 39 8.03 19.54 6.54
CA PHE A 39 9.09 19.21 5.59
C PHE A 39 9.70 20.48 4.99
N SER A 40 8.88 21.45 4.57
CA SER A 40 9.36 22.71 4.01
C SER A 40 10.17 23.52 5.00
N MET A 41 9.78 23.54 6.29
CA MET A 41 10.55 24.19 7.34
C MET A 41 11.89 23.52 7.57
N LEU A 42 11.93 22.19 7.67
CA LEU A 42 13.19 21.43 7.81
C LEU A 42 14.09 21.62 6.60
N TYR A 43 13.52 21.62 5.40
CA TYR A 43 14.25 21.88 4.17
C TYR A 43 14.87 23.27 4.16
N ALA A 44 14.11 24.30 4.57
CA ALA A 44 14.62 25.66 4.67
C ALA A 44 15.79 25.76 5.68
N CYS A 45 15.67 25.12 6.85
CA CYS A 45 16.76 25.06 7.83
C CYS A 45 18.00 24.36 7.25
N TRP A 46 17.82 23.24 6.58
CA TRP A 46 18.90 22.50 5.94
C TRP A 46 19.62 23.31 4.85
N VAL A 47 18.88 24.11 4.08
CA VAL A 47 19.46 25.04 3.09
C VAL A 47 20.29 26.11 3.78
N VAL A 48 19.80 26.68 4.90
CA VAL A 48 20.53 27.69 5.69
C VAL A 48 21.78 27.11 6.33
N GLU A 49 21.78 25.82 6.73
CA GLU A 49 22.97 25.11 7.24
C GLU A 49 24.00 24.81 6.15
N GLY A 50 23.72 25.11 4.88
CA GLY A 50 24.65 24.88 3.77
C GLY A 50 24.51 23.53 3.08
N LYS A 51 23.37 22.83 3.25
CA LYS A 51 23.03 21.54 2.61
C LYS A 51 24.00 20.41 2.93
N GLY A 52 24.44 20.32 4.17
CA GLY A 52 25.40 19.33 4.61
C GLY A 52 24.86 17.89 4.48
N GLU A 53 25.67 16.98 3.91
CA GLU A 53 25.32 15.54 3.77
C GLU A 53 25.19 14.83 5.15
N TYR A 54 25.78 15.39 6.18
CA TYR A 54 25.73 14.86 7.56
C TYR A 54 24.84 15.70 8.48
N SER A 55 23.94 16.52 7.92
CA SER A 55 23.02 17.33 8.71
C SER A 55 22.11 16.46 9.57
N THR A 56 21.95 16.85 10.84
CA THR A 56 21.04 16.20 11.80
C THR A 56 19.55 16.34 11.41
N LEU A 57 19.24 17.22 10.46
CA LEU A 57 17.89 17.42 9.93
C LEU A 57 17.45 16.33 8.94
N LEU A 58 18.39 15.68 8.25
CA LEU A 58 18.09 14.68 7.20
C LEU A 58 17.24 13.51 7.68
N PRO A 59 17.48 12.89 8.85
CA PRO A 59 16.60 11.84 9.36
C PRO A 59 15.16 12.30 9.57
N GLY A 60 14.98 13.50 10.12
CA GLY A 60 13.66 14.11 10.32
C GLY A 60 12.95 14.40 9.00
N MET A 61 13.66 14.94 8.01
CA MET A 61 13.16 15.19 6.66
C MET A 61 12.76 13.87 5.97
N THR A 62 13.56 12.83 6.11
CA THR A 62 13.27 11.50 5.56
C THR A 62 11.99 10.94 6.15
N ILE A 63 11.85 10.92 7.47
CA ILE A 63 10.65 10.42 8.15
C ILE A 63 9.41 11.21 7.73
N ILE A 64 9.46 12.53 7.81
CA ILE A 64 8.31 13.40 7.49
C ILE A 64 7.96 13.30 6.01
N GLY A 65 8.94 13.34 5.12
CA GLY A 65 8.74 13.29 3.68
C GLY A 65 8.15 11.95 3.21
N THR A 66 8.63 10.83 3.74
CA THR A 66 8.14 9.50 3.35
C THR A 66 6.77 9.16 3.95
N LEU A 67 6.43 9.72 5.12
CA LEU A 67 5.11 9.55 5.75
C LEU A 67 4.02 10.42 5.12
N ALA A 68 4.36 11.60 4.59
CA ALA A 68 3.40 12.64 4.21
C ALA A 68 2.24 12.11 3.35
N PHE A 69 2.51 11.55 2.20
CA PHE A 69 1.49 11.08 1.29
C PHE A 69 0.87 9.74 1.69
N PRO A 70 1.64 8.67 2.01
CA PRO A 70 1.04 7.39 2.37
C PRO A 70 0.13 7.48 3.60
N LEU A 71 0.53 8.23 4.63
CA LEU A 71 -0.29 8.41 5.83
C LEU A 71 -1.54 9.26 5.55
N SER A 72 -1.40 10.33 4.77
CA SER A 72 -2.55 11.18 4.39
C SER A 72 -3.56 10.40 3.56
N MET A 73 -3.12 9.57 2.61
CA MET A 73 -4.00 8.67 1.86
C MET A 73 -4.64 7.62 2.75
N LEU A 74 -3.91 7.05 3.70
CA LEU A 74 -4.47 6.10 4.66
C LEU A 74 -5.59 6.74 5.46
N ILE A 75 -5.40 7.98 5.92
CA ILE A 75 -6.43 8.75 6.64
C ILE A 75 -7.62 9.05 5.72
N PHE A 76 -7.39 9.35 4.45
CA PHE A 76 -8.47 9.50 3.48
C PHE A 76 -9.33 8.23 3.39
N PHE A 77 -8.74 7.05 3.25
CA PHE A 77 -9.50 5.79 3.23
C PHE A 77 -10.16 5.50 4.58
N PHE A 78 -9.55 5.89 5.70
CA PHE A 78 -10.15 5.79 7.02
C PHE A 78 -11.41 6.66 7.13
N GLU A 79 -11.37 7.90 6.64
CA GLU A 79 -12.52 8.80 6.60
C GLU A 79 -13.60 8.30 5.62
N CYS A 80 -13.19 7.63 4.54
CA CYS A 80 -14.12 6.99 3.60
C CYS A 80 -14.83 5.77 4.18
N ASN A 81 -14.26 5.10 5.17
CA ASN A 81 -14.86 3.91 5.79
C ASN A 81 -15.99 4.27 6.76
N LYS A 82 -17.17 4.53 6.22
CA LYS A 82 -18.37 4.95 6.98
C LYS A 82 -18.88 3.91 7.96
N PHE A 83 -18.58 2.65 7.74
CA PHE A 83 -18.98 1.59 8.67
C PHE A 83 -18.25 1.63 10.01
N ARG A 84 -17.13 2.35 10.10
CA ARG A 84 -16.27 2.46 11.29
C ARG A 84 -16.01 1.12 12.01
N SER A 85 -16.10 0.04 11.25
CA SER A 85 -15.93 -1.33 11.73
C SER A 85 -14.49 -1.66 12.10
N ILE A 86 -13.54 -0.77 11.74
CA ILE A 86 -12.12 -0.92 12.01
C ILE A 86 -11.67 0.26 12.87
N SER A 87 -11.13 -0.02 14.06
CA SER A 87 -10.58 1.01 14.93
C SER A 87 -9.29 1.60 14.36
N LEU A 88 -8.97 2.84 14.73
CA LEU A 88 -7.71 3.47 14.35
C LEU A 88 -6.50 2.65 14.80
N LEU A 89 -6.57 2.05 15.99
CA LEU A 89 -5.51 1.18 16.51
C LEU A 89 -5.30 -0.05 15.60
N SER A 90 -6.37 -0.64 15.07
CA SER A 90 -6.27 -1.74 14.11
C SER A 90 -5.64 -1.27 12.80
N VAL A 91 -6.00 -0.09 12.30
CA VAL A 91 -5.40 0.50 11.10
C VAL A 91 -3.89 0.71 11.30
N LEU A 92 -3.48 1.27 12.44
CA LEU A 92 -2.06 1.44 12.77
C LEU A 92 -1.32 0.10 12.88
N ARG A 93 -1.97 -0.92 13.45
CA ARG A 93 -1.42 -2.28 13.50
C ARG A 93 -1.22 -2.86 12.10
N TYR A 94 -2.18 -2.71 11.19
CA TYR A 94 -2.05 -3.17 9.80
C TYR A 94 -0.95 -2.42 9.05
N PHE A 95 -0.82 -1.12 9.30
CA PHE A 95 0.26 -0.30 8.78
C PHE A 95 1.63 -0.82 9.24
N LEU A 96 1.83 -1.04 10.54
CA LEU A 96 3.10 -1.51 11.10
C LEU A 96 3.43 -2.94 10.65
N ILE A 97 2.46 -3.85 10.65
CA ILE A 97 2.67 -5.22 10.17
C ILE A 97 2.96 -5.20 8.67
N GLY A 98 2.23 -4.39 7.91
CA GLY A 98 2.47 -4.21 6.48
C GLY A 98 3.87 -3.71 6.17
N SER A 99 4.38 -2.77 6.95
CA SER A 99 5.73 -2.25 6.78
C SER A 99 6.81 -3.31 7.03
N CYS A 100 6.73 -4.02 8.15
CA CYS A 100 7.78 -4.97 8.55
C CYS A 100 7.67 -6.31 7.80
N VAL A 101 6.49 -6.93 7.83
CA VAL A 101 6.32 -8.32 7.34
C VAL A 101 6.37 -8.38 5.82
N SER A 102 5.79 -7.38 5.11
CA SER A 102 5.86 -7.35 3.65
C SER A 102 7.30 -7.26 3.15
N ILE A 103 8.12 -6.42 3.78
CA ILE A 103 9.54 -6.28 3.44
C ILE A 103 10.29 -7.57 3.71
N VAL A 104 10.08 -8.18 4.88
CA VAL A 104 10.74 -9.45 5.23
C VAL A 104 10.38 -10.54 4.21
N ILE A 105 9.10 -10.68 3.86
CA ILE A 105 8.67 -11.66 2.85
C ILE A 105 9.33 -11.36 1.50
N THR A 106 9.34 -10.09 1.07
CA THR A 106 9.99 -9.69 -0.19
C THR A 106 11.47 -10.04 -0.18
N PHE A 107 12.20 -9.76 0.91
CA PHE A 107 13.60 -10.13 1.04
C PHE A 107 13.83 -11.64 1.02
N ILE A 108 12.99 -12.42 1.72
CA ILE A 108 13.09 -13.88 1.71
C ILE A 108 12.95 -14.42 0.29
N PHE A 109 11.92 -13.99 -0.45
CA PHE A 109 11.72 -14.45 -1.83
C PHE A 109 12.83 -13.98 -2.76
N THR A 110 13.23 -12.69 -2.69
CA THR A 110 14.35 -12.15 -3.47
C THR A 110 15.63 -12.94 -3.21
N PHE A 111 15.88 -13.28 -1.96
CA PHE A 111 17.02 -14.06 -1.55
C PHE A 111 16.95 -15.51 -2.03
N LEU A 112 15.82 -16.20 -1.82
CA LEU A 112 15.62 -17.59 -2.25
C LEU A 112 15.77 -17.77 -3.76
N PHE A 113 15.29 -16.80 -4.54
CA PHE A 113 15.34 -16.85 -6.00
C PHE A 113 16.52 -16.07 -6.59
N ASN A 114 17.34 -15.44 -5.73
CA ASN A 114 18.51 -14.64 -6.11
C ASN A 114 18.22 -13.58 -7.20
N ILE A 115 17.04 -12.98 -7.13
CA ILE A 115 16.59 -12.01 -8.10
C ILE A 115 16.95 -10.61 -7.60
N GLY A 116 17.80 -9.89 -8.33
CA GLY A 116 18.13 -8.49 -8.06
C GLY A 116 19.06 -8.24 -6.87
N LEU A 117 19.62 -9.26 -6.23
CA LEU A 117 20.56 -9.09 -5.11
C LEU A 117 21.93 -8.55 -5.54
N GLU A 118 22.34 -8.80 -6.78
CA GLU A 118 23.63 -8.33 -7.30
C GLU A 118 23.67 -6.81 -7.52
N THR A 119 22.51 -6.19 -7.72
CA THR A 119 22.42 -4.77 -8.07
C THR A 119 22.05 -3.83 -6.92
N ARG A 120 21.53 -4.35 -5.80
CA ARG A 120 20.91 -3.50 -4.77
C ARG A 120 21.43 -3.67 -3.34
N VAL A 121 22.13 -4.75 -3.02
CA VAL A 121 22.66 -4.98 -1.68
C VAL A 121 24.09 -5.48 -1.79
N SER A 122 25.05 -4.74 -1.22
CA SER A 122 26.42 -5.23 -0.97
C SER A 122 26.38 -6.28 0.14
N VAL A 123 25.99 -7.51 -0.22
CA VAL A 123 26.05 -8.64 0.72
C VAL A 123 27.52 -8.93 1.05
N PRO A 124 27.92 -8.94 2.33
CA PRO A 124 29.29 -9.25 2.73
C PRO A 124 29.79 -10.53 2.08
N ILE A 125 31.06 -10.51 1.67
CA ILE A 125 31.72 -11.63 0.92
C ILE A 125 31.64 -12.95 1.66
N GLU A 126 31.66 -12.92 3.00
CA GLU A 126 31.55 -14.09 3.87
C GLU A 126 30.17 -14.74 3.76
N ILE A 127 29.12 -13.92 3.71
CA ILE A 127 27.74 -14.38 3.52
C ILE A 127 27.56 -14.91 2.11
N ARG A 128 28.13 -14.25 1.08
CA ARG A 128 28.13 -14.78 -0.30
C ARG A 128 28.82 -16.13 -0.41
N LYS A 129 29.94 -16.34 0.31
CA LYS A 129 30.65 -17.63 0.32
C LYS A 129 29.88 -18.71 1.05
N ALA A 130 29.29 -18.42 2.21
CA ALA A 130 28.43 -19.34 2.95
C ALA A 130 27.18 -19.75 2.16
N LEU A 131 26.60 -18.81 1.40
CA LEU A 131 25.46 -19.03 0.52
C LEU A 131 25.87 -19.59 -0.85
N GLY A 132 27.15 -19.53 -1.22
CA GLY A 132 27.66 -19.90 -2.52
C GLY A 132 27.40 -21.36 -2.89
N LEU A 133 27.30 -22.26 -1.90
CA LEU A 133 26.92 -23.65 -2.12
C LEU A 133 25.41 -23.76 -2.48
N TRP A 134 24.58 -22.99 -1.80
CA TRP A 134 23.14 -22.86 -2.08
C TRP A 134 22.90 -22.16 -3.41
N TYR A 135 23.64 -21.12 -3.69
CA TYR A 135 23.60 -20.29 -4.86
C TYR A 135 23.83 -21.05 -6.17
N LYS A 136 24.80 -22.01 -6.20
CA LYS A 136 25.05 -22.84 -7.38
C LYS A 136 23.96 -23.87 -7.63
N THR A 137 23.24 -24.30 -6.60
CA THR A 137 22.24 -25.39 -6.68
C THR A 137 20.87 -24.88 -7.07
N ILE A 138 20.54 -23.59 -6.85
CA ILE A 138 19.20 -23.02 -7.08
C ILE A 138 19.18 -21.98 -8.20
N ARG A 139 20.15 -21.96 -9.11
CA ARG A 139 20.13 -21.11 -10.32
C ARG A 139 19.44 -21.78 -11.51
N PRO A 140 18.12 -22.15 -11.44
CA PRO A 140 17.42 -22.72 -12.58
C PRO A 140 17.11 -21.69 -13.67
N PHE A 141 17.26 -20.37 -13.39
CA PHE A 141 16.83 -19.28 -14.29
C PHE A 141 17.98 -18.38 -14.75
N TYR A 142 19.10 -18.99 -15.06
CA TYR A 142 20.29 -18.33 -15.62
C TYR A 142 20.01 -17.40 -16.82
N TRP A 143 19.01 -17.73 -17.62
CA TRP A 143 18.59 -16.95 -18.78
C TRP A 143 17.83 -15.66 -18.40
N VAL A 144 17.35 -15.53 -17.16
CA VAL A 144 16.64 -14.34 -16.66
C VAL A 144 17.54 -13.11 -16.64
N ASP A 145 18.86 -13.29 -16.42
CA ASP A 145 19.83 -12.21 -16.32
C ASP A 145 20.08 -11.52 -17.67
N SER A 146 19.75 -12.16 -18.80
CA SER A 146 19.93 -11.61 -20.15
C SER A 146 18.88 -10.58 -20.56
N HIS A 147 17.75 -10.49 -19.84
CA HIS A 147 16.64 -9.59 -20.15
C HIS A 147 16.25 -8.79 -18.90
N PRO A 148 16.64 -7.52 -18.78
CA PRO A 148 16.47 -6.73 -17.56
C PRO A 148 15.02 -6.60 -17.08
N ALA A 149 14.05 -6.68 -18.00
CA ALA A 149 12.62 -6.60 -17.66
C ALA A 149 12.13 -7.85 -16.90
N ILE A 150 12.74 -9.03 -17.11
CA ILE A 150 12.27 -10.29 -16.51
C ILE A 150 12.58 -10.35 -15.01
N PRO A 151 13.81 -10.07 -14.54
CA PRO A 151 14.09 -9.98 -13.11
C PRO A 151 13.20 -8.97 -12.40
N MET A 152 12.97 -7.81 -13.02
CA MET A 152 12.06 -6.78 -12.49
C MET A 152 10.62 -7.32 -12.34
N LEU A 153 10.09 -7.99 -13.35
CA LEU A 153 8.74 -8.57 -13.30
C LEU A 153 8.62 -9.63 -12.19
N ILE A 154 9.62 -10.51 -12.07
CA ILE A 154 9.62 -11.56 -11.06
C ILE A 154 9.75 -10.96 -9.65
N ALA A 155 10.59 -9.94 -9.47
CA ALA A 155 10.71 -9.23 -8.21
C ALA A 155 9.38 -8.58 -7.81
N VAL A 156 8.70 -7.93 -8.75
CA VAL A 156 7.37 -7.33 -8.54
C VAL A 156 6.33 -8.40 -8.16
N LEU A 157 6.32 -9.55 -8.83
CA LEU A 157 5.39 -10.64 -8.49
C LEU A 157 5.57 -11.10 -7.04
N PHE A 158 6.79 -11.31 -6.58
CA PHE A 158 7.05 -11.72 -5.19
C PHE A 158 6.72 -10.63 -4.18
N GLU A 159 7.08 -9.39 -4.48
CA GLU A 159 6.78 -8.25 -3.63
C GLU A 159 5.26 -8.06 -3.47
N GLU A 160 4.54 -8.11 -4.58
CA GLU A 160 3.08 -8.01 -4.57
C GLU A 160 2.41 -9.22 -3.90
N PHE A 161 2.98 -10.41 -4.03
CA PHE A 161 2.50 -11.60 -3.34
C PHE A 161 2.58 -11.45 -1.83
N GLY A 162 3.72 -11.02 -1.29
CA GLY A 162 3.89 -10.82 0.14
C GLY A 162 2.89 -9.82 0.72
N LYS A 163 2.72 -8.67 0.07
CA LYS A 163 1.75 -7.64 0.48
C LYS A 163 0.31 -8.15 0.40
N THR A 164 -0.04 -8.83 -0.68
CA THR A 164 -1.39 -9.34 -0.92
C THR A 164 -1.74 -10.44 0.06
N LEU A 165 -0.80 -11.30 0.42
CA LEU A 165 -1.00 -12.35 1.43
C LEU A 165 -1.36 -11.74 2.79
N ILE A 166 -0.66 -10.68 3.21
CA ILE A 166 -0.95 -9.99 4.48
C ILE A 166 -2.33 -9.33 4.43
N ILE A 167 -2.65 -8.63 3.34
CA ILE A 167 -3.99 -8.06 3.14
C ILE A 167 -5.05 -9.14 3.28
N TYR A 168 -4.85 -10.29 2.60
CA TYR A 168 -5.78 -11.40 2.65
C TYR A 168 -5.98 -11.96 4.07
N ILE A 169 -4.91 -12.15 4.84
CA ILE A 169 -4.98 -12.60 6.23
C ILE A 169 -5.84 -11.65 7.07
N PHE A 170 -5.67 -10.34 6.91
CA PHE A 170 -6.48 -9.36 7.63
C PHE A 170 -7.93 -9.33 7.14
N LEU A 171 -8.17 -9.46 5.84
CA LEU A 171 -9.52 -9.56 5.30
C LEU A 171 -10.28 -10.79 5.82
N MET A 172 -9.58 -11.92 6.01
CA MET A 172 -10.17 -13.14 6.58
C MET A 172 -10.68 -12.95 8.01
N HIS A 173 -10.10 -12.03 8.77
CA HIS A 173 -10.63 -11.67 10.10
C HIS A 173 -12.04 -11.07 10.01
N TYR A 174 -12.35 -10.35 8.93
CA TYR A 174 -13.65 -9.71 8.67
C TYR A 174 -14.53 -10.50 7.68
N ARG A 175 -14.31 -11.80 7.51
CA ARG A 175 -14.94 -12.65 6.48
C ARG A 175 -16.47 -12.62 6.44
N GLN A 176 -17.11 -12.24 7.54
CA GLN A 176 -18.58 -12.16 7.66
C GLN A 176 -19.14 -10.79 7.27
N GLN A 177 -18.30 -9.77 7.15
CA GLN A 177 -18.67 -8.39 6.86
C GLN A 177 -17.79 -7.86 5.70
N CYS A 178 -18.11 -8.27 4.48
CA CYS A 178 -17.31 -7.92 3.32
C CYS A 178 -17.79 -6.61 2.69
N TYR A 179 -17.37 -5.49 3.27
CA TYR A 179 -17.64 -4.17 2.70
C TYR A 179 -16.45 -3.68 1.86
N ILE A 180 -16.75 -3.15 0.67
CA ILE A 180 -15.72 -2.66 -0.27
C ILE A 180 -14.83 -1.61 0.40
N LEU A 181 -15.42 -0.63 1.07
CA LEU A 181 -14.66 0.46 1.73
C LEU A 181 -13.78 -0.05 2.88
N GLN A 182 -14.21 -1.09 3.58
CA GLN A 182 -13.43 -1.76 4.61
C GLN A 182 -12.21 -2.46 4.00
N GLY A 183 -12.42 -3.19 2.90
CA GLY A 183 -11.33 -3.81 2.15
C GLY A 183 -10.32 -2.80 1.63
N MET A 184 -10.79 -1.67 1.09
CA MET A 184 -9.94 -0.58 0.64
C MET A 184 -9.07 -0.04 1.78
N LEU A 185 -9.64 0.18 2.97
CA LEU A 185 -8.90 0.67 4.13
C LEU A 185 -7.83 -0.32 4.60
N ILE A 186 -8.16 -1.61 4.70
CA ILE A 186 -7.20 -2.66 5.11
C ILE A 186 -6.05 -2.73 4.10
N GLY A 187 -6.37 -2.79 2.82
CA GLY A 187 -5.36 -2.84 1.77
C GLY A 187 -4.47 -1.60 1.73
N ALA A 188 -5.06 -0.41 1.86
CA ALA A 188 -4.33 0.84 1.94
C ALA A 188 -3.40 0.88 3.16
N ALA A 189 -3.85 0.42 4.34
CA ALA A 189 -3.06 0.42 5.57
C ALA A 189 -1.79 -0.43 5.43
N VAL A 190 -1.94 -1.68 4.98
CA VAL A 190 -0.80 -2.60 4.78
C VAL A 190 0.22 -2.00 3.81
N ARG A 191 -0.25 -1.47 2.69
CA ARG A 191 0.66 -0.98 1.65
C ARG A 191 1.19 0.43 1.90
N ALA A 192 0.49 1.26 2.66
CA ALA A 192 1.03 2.53 3.12
C ALA A 192 2.24 2.31 4.04
N GLY A 193 2.17 1.32 4.93
CA GLY A 193 3.30 0.94 5.77
C GLY A 193 4.51 0.50 4.94
N PHE A 194 4.30 -0.38 3.97
CA PHE A 194 5.35 -0.79 3.03
C PHE A 194 5.96 0.40 2.29
N ALA A 195 5.13 1.28 1.71
CA ALA A 195 5.58 2.43 0.94
C ALA A 195 6.48 3.39 1.74
N VAL A 196 6.15 3.62 3.02
CA VAL A 196 6.96 4.47 3.90
C VAL A 196 8.34 3.86 4.13
N PHE A 197 8.40 2.58 4.50
CA PHE A 197 9.67 1.92 4.78
C PHE A 197 10.53 1.75 3.53
N GLU A 198 9.92 1.40 2.41
CA GLU A 198 10.63 1.30 1.15
C GLU A 198 11.22 2.66 0.74
N SER A 199 10.42 3.73 0.77
CA SER A 199 10.87 5.07 0.41
C SER A 199 11.95 5.60 1.35
N ALA A 200 11.85 5.32 2.67
CA ALA A 200 12.90 5.64 3.63
C ALA A 200 14.19 4.85 3.34
N GLY A 201 14.06 3.56 2.99
CA GLY A 201 15.20 2.73 2.60
C GLY A 201 15.94 3.28 1.39
N TYR A 202 15.23 3.68 0.35
CA TYR A 202 15.84 4.31 -0.83
C TYR A 202 16.50 5.66 -0.51
N ALA A 203 15.86 6.50 0.30
CA ALA A 203 16.44 7.78 0.72
C ALA A 203 17.74 7.59 1.53
N MET A 204 17.84 6.52 2.32
CA MET A 204 19.02 6.23 3.14
C MET A 204 20.09 5.42 2.41
N ALA A 205 19.78 4.81 1.26
CA ALA A 205 20.73 3.95 0.53
C ALA A 205 21.87 4.73 -0.18
N GLY A 206 21.80 6.06 -0.21
CA GLY A 206 22.89 6.94 -0.69
C GLY A 206 23.15 6.92 -2.19
N ASN A 207 22.35 6.24 -2.99
CA ASN A 207 22.54 6.14 -4.44
C ASN A 207 21.94 7.33 -5.22
N THR A 208 21.16 8.16 -4.59
CA THR A 208 20.52 9.37 -5.14
C THR A 208 20.52 10.46 -4.09
N ASP A 209 20.36 11.72 -4.52
CA ASP A 209 20.09 12.81 -3.58
C ASP A 209 18.88 12.46 -2.72
N ILE A 210 19.07 12.49 -1.39
CA ILE A 210 18.02 12.16 -0.41
C ILE A 210 16.76 12.97 -0.68
N ILE A 211 16.93 14.26 -0.99
CA ILE A 211 15.81 15.19 -1.23
C ILE A 211 15.08 14.83 -2.52
N ASP A 212 15.83 14.56 -3.59
CA ASP A 212 15.24 14.14 -4.87
C ASP A 212 14.46 12.81 -4.69
N SER A 213 15.04 11.85 -4.00
CA SER A 213 14.37 10.58 -3.67
C SER A 213 13.07 10.79 -2.89
N ILE A 214 13.07 11.65 -1.86
CA ILE A 214 11.88 11.95 -1.06
C ILE A 214 10.83 12.67 -1.89
N LEU A 215 11.21 13.67 -2.68
CA LEU A 215 10.28 14.44 -3.50
C LEU A 215 9.67 13.59 -4.61
N THR A 216 10.50 12.85 -5.36
CA THR A 216 10.03 12.01 -6.44
C THR A 216 9.12 10.91 -5.93
N ARG A 217 9.54 10.17 -4.91
CA ARG A 217 8.73 9.10 -4.33
C ARG A 217 7.53 9.63 -3.56
N GLY A 218 7.67 10.76 -2.87
CA GLY A 218 6.58 11.41 -2.14
C GLY A 218 5.52 11.96 -3.08
N LEU A 219 5.87 12.82 -4.03
CA LEU A 219 4.93 13.43 -4.97
C LEU A 219 4.27 12.40 -5.89
N MET A 220 4.99 11.33 -6.25
CA MET A 220 4.49 10.27 -7.12
C MET A 220 3.69 9.18 -6.37
N SER A 221 3.95 9.00 -5.07
CA SER A 221 3.41 7.88 -4.28
C SER A 221 1.88 7.85 -4.10
N PRO A 222 1.10 8.95 -4.23
CA PRO A 222 -0.35 8.89 -4.08
C PRO A 222 -1.06 7.88 -4.99
N ALA A 223 -0.41 7.46 -6.05
CA ALA A 223 -0.97 6.51 -7.00
C ALA A 223 -0.26 5.15 -7.03
N CYS A 224 0.69 4.93 -6.12
CA CYS A 224 1.48 3.70 -6.04
C CYS A 224 0.91 2.71 -5.00
N HIS A 225 1.77 2.20 -4.17
CA HIS A 225 1.51 1.10 -3.25
C HIS A 225 0.23 1.26 -2.42
N THR A 226 -0.02 2.43 -1.81
CA THR A 226 -1.22 2.66 -1.00
C THR A 226 -2.49 2.54 -1.84
N ALA A 227 -2.49 3.12 -3.04
CA ALA A 227 -3.59 3.05 -4.00
C ALA A 227 -3.82 1.62 -4.50
N TRP A 228 -2.76 0.92 -4.88
CA TRP A 228 -2.86 -0.48 -5.30
C TRP A 228 -3.31 -1.40 -4.15
N GLY A 229 -2.94 -1.07 -2.90
CA GLY A 229 -3.46 -1.74 -1.72
C GLY A 229 -4.97 -1.61 -1.59
N ALA A 230 -5.48 -0.40 -1.76
CA ALA A 230 -6.90 -0.14 -1.75
C ALA A 230 -7.63 -0.88 -2.89
N LEU A 231 -7.03 -0.94 -4.10
CA LEU A 231 -7.58 -1.72 -5.22
C LEU A 231 -7.65 -3.21 -4.90
N ILE A 232 -6.59 -3.82 -4.36
CA ILE A 232 -6.58 -5.24 -3.98
C ILE A 232 -7.61 -5.50 -2.88
N GLY A 233 -7.58 -4.73 -1.79
CA GLY A 233 -8.48 -4.95 -0.66
C GLY A 233 -9.95 -4.75 -1.03
N GLY A 234 -10.28 -3.63 -1.65
CA GLY A 234 -11.65 -3.31 -2.07
C GLY A 234 -12.14 -4.20 -3.21
N GLY A 235 -11.29 -4.49 -4.20
CA GLY A 235 -11.61 -5.39 -5.30
C GLY A 235 -11.86 -6.83 -4.83
N THR A 236 -11.08 -7.30 -3.84
CA THR A 236 -11.31 -8.58 -3.18
C THR A 236 -12.72 -8.65 -2.58
N MET A 237 -13.14 -7.61 -1.86
CA MET A 237 -14.47 -7.56 -1.25
C MET A 237 -15.58 -7.45 -2.30
N LEU A 238 -15.35 -6.72 -3.39
CA LEU A 238 -16.28 -6.62 -4.52
C LEU A 238 -16.49 -7.97 -5.21
N ILE A 239 -15.41 -8.73 -5.43
CA ILE A 239 -15.46 -10.06 -6.07
C ILE A 239 -16.22 -11.06 -5.20
N ASN A 240 -16.05 -11.01 -3.89
CA ASN A 240 -16.61 -12.01 -2.98
C ASN A 240 -18.05 -11.75 -2.53
N ARG A 241 -18.62 -10.61 -2.82
CA ARG A 241 -20.04 -10.25 -2.59
C ARG A 241 -20.62 -10.76 -1.26
N GLY A 242 -19.90 -10.54 -0.15
CA GLY A 242 -20.47 -10.75 1.20
C GLY A 242 -19.86 -11.87 2.04
N VAL A 243 -19.19 -12.87 1.50
CA VAL A 243 -18.54 -13.92 2.31
C VAL A 243 -17.20 -14.33 1.72
N LEU A 244 -16.11 -14.00 2.41
CA LEU A 244 -14.79 -14.44 2.02
C LEU A 244 -14.57 -15.93 2.38
N LYS A 245 -14.35 -16.79 1.38
CA LYS A 245 -14.13 -18.23 1.53
C LYS A 245 -12.66 -18.58 1.27
N TYR A 246 -12.16 -19.65 1.89
CA TYR A 246 -10.79 -20.13 1.68
C TYR A 246 -10.44 -20.46 0.21
N LYS A 247 -11.43 -20.86 -0.59
CA LYS A 247 -11.26 -21.11 -2.03
C LYS A 247 -11.08 -19.85 -2.88
N PHE A 248 -11.04 -18.69 -2.25
CA PHE A 248 -10.88 -17.40 -2.91
C PHE A 248 -9.58 -17.31 -3.72
N LEU A 249 -8.47 -17.82 -3.20
CA LEU A 249 -7.16 -17.80 -3.89
C LEU A 249 -7.17 -18.51 -5.26
N ILE A 250 -8.12 -19.44 -5.47
CA ILE A 250 -8.29 -20.17 -6.73
C ILE A 250 -9.28 -19.46 -7.66
N ASN A 251 -9.87 -18.35 -7.22
CA ASN A 251 -10.83 -17.62 -8.04
C ASN A 251 -10.10 -16.86 -9.15
N PRO A 252 -10.41 -17.13 -10.45
CA PRO A 252 -9.73 -16.49 -11.58
C PRO A 252 -9.88 -14.95 -11.57
N LYS A 253 -10.97 -14.41 -11.02
CA LYS A 253 -11.17 -12.97 -10.90
C LYS A 253 -10.19 -12.33 -9.91
N PHE A 254 -9.85 -13.04 -8.84
CA PHE A 254 -8.83 -12.58 -7.91
C PHE A 254 -7.43 -12.65 -8.53
N SER A 255 -7.13 -13.77 -9.20
CA SER A 255 -5.86 -13.90 -9.91
C SER A 255 -5.68 -12.80 -10.96
N ALA A 256 -6.75 -12.46 -11.69
CA ALA A 256 -6.75 -11.35 -12.63
C ALA A 256 -6.52 -9.99 -11.95
N LEU A 257 -7.17 -9.73 -10.81
CA LEU A 257 -6.97 -8.51 -10.03
C LEU A 257 -5.53 -8.42 -9.51
N TYR A 258 -5.00 -9.51 -8.98
CA TYR A 258 -3.61 -9.58 -8.51
C TYR A 258 -2.62 -9.31 -9.64
N LEU A 259 -2.73 -10.01 -10.76
CA LEU A 259 -1.86 -9.82 -11.92
C LEU A 259 -1.97 -8.41 -12.49
N PHE A 260 -3.17 -7.83 -12.50
CA PHE A 260 -3.38 -6.45 -12.93
C PHE A 260 -2.59 -5.46 -12.07
N VAL A 261 -2.61 -5.62 -10.74
CA VAL A 261 -1.82 -4.76 -9.85
C VAL A 261 -0.31 -5.02 -10.02
N CYS A 262 0.10 -6.26 -10.25
CA CYS A 262 1.50 -6.56 -10.60
C CYS A 262 1.93 -5.85 -11.89
N LEU A 263 1.06 -5.80 -12.90
CA LEU A 263 1.34 -5.07 -14.15
C LEU A 263 1.44 -3.56 -13.94
N LEU A 264 0.56 -2.97 -13.11
CA LEU A 264 0.67 -1.55 -12.75
C LEU A 264 2.00 -1.25 -12.06
N HIS A 265 2.41 -2.10 -11.12
CA HIS A 265 3.67 -1.94 -10.39
C HIS A 265 4.87 -2.14 -11.33
N PHE A 266 4.84 -3.17 -12.16
CA PHE A 266 5.89 -3.41 -13.16
C PHE A 266 6.02 -2.22 -14.12
N ALA A 267 4.91 -1.73 -14.67
CA ALA A 267 4.90 -0.58 -15.55
C ALA A 267 5.45 0.67 -14.87
N TRP A 268 5.10 0.89 -13.60
CA TRP A 268 5.62 1.98 -12.80
C TRP A 268 7.15 1.94 -12.67
N ASN A 269 7.70 0.78 -12.27
CA ASN A 269 9.14 0.60 -12.11
C ASN A 269 9.88 0.68 -13.44
N TYR A 270 9.33 0.07 -14.50
CA TYR A 270 9.92 0.07 -15.83
C TYR A 270 9.99 1.48 -16.42
N LEU A 271 8.95 2.30 -16.23
CA LEU A 271 8.93 3.69 -16.69
C LEU A 271 9.91 4.58 -15.91
N LEU A 272 10.13 4.32 -14.61
CA LEU A 272 11.15 5.03 -13.83
C LEU A 272 12.58 4.69 -14.29
N ASP A 273 12.84 3.42 -14.61
CA ASP A 273 14.19 2.93 -14.97
C ASP A 273 14.61 3.35 -16.40
N THR A 274 13.66 3.53 -17.30
CA THR A 274 13.92 3.82 -18.72
C THR A 274 14.00 5.31 -19.05
N ASN A 275 14.12 6.20 -18.06
CA ASN A 275 14.13 7.66 -18.23
C ASN A 275 12.92 8.23 -19.01
N TYR A 276 11.83 7.48 -19.06
CA TYR A 276 10.59 8.00 -19.58
C TYR A 276 10.05 9.09 -18.64
N THR A 277 9.67 10.20 -19.24
CA THR A 277 9.32 11.44 -18.56
C THR A 277 8.23 11.26 -17.49
N LEU A 278 8.25 12.17 -16.50
CA LEU A 278 7.21 12.38 -15.47
C LEU A 278 5.77 12.17 -15.99
N ASN A 279 5.51 12.43 -17.26
CA ASN A 279 4.20 12.28 -17.89
C ASN A 279 3.63 10.86 -17.86
N HIS A 280 4.44 9.82 -18.05
CA HIS A 280 3.92 8.43 -18.08
C HIS A 280 3.51 7.94 -16.70
N ASN A 281 4.30 8.25 -15.67
CA ASN A 281 3.92 7.92 -14.29
C ASN A 281 2.71 8.73 -13.84
N LEU A 282 2.57 9.98 -14.32
CA LEU A 282 1.37 10.77 -14.08
C LEU A 282 0.14 10.15 -14.74
N GLN A 283 0.26 9.66 -15.98
CA GLN A 283 -0.83 8.96 -16.67
C GLN A 283 -1.25 7.68 -15.93
N LEU A 284 -0.28 6.86 -15.47
CA LEU A 284 -0.56 5.69 -14.63
C LEU A 284 -1.24 6.10 -13.32
N SER A 285 -0.84 7.21 -12.72
CA SER A 285 -1.45 7.76 -11.53
C SER A 285 -2.91 8.13 -11.75
N VAL A 286 -3.21 8.87 -12.81
CA VAL A 286 -4.58 9.26 -13.18
C VAL A 286 -5.44 8.03 -13.44
N PHE A 287 -4.91 7.04 -14.15
CA PHE A 287 -5.61 5.78 -14.42
C PHE A 287 -5.91 5.00 -13.11
N THR A 288 -4.93 4.88 -12.22
CA THR A 288 -5.10 4.24 -10.92
C THR A 288 -6.19 4.94 -10.08
N TRP A 289 -6.16 6.27 -10.04
CA TRP A 289 -7.18 7.04 -9.32
C TRP A 289 -8.56 6.93 -9.94
N PHE A 290 -8.66 6.85 -11.26
CA PHE A 290 -9.94 6.59 -11.92
C PHE A 290 -10.55 5.26 -11.45
N LEU A 291 -9.77 4.19 -11.41
CA LEU A 291 -10.22 2.90 -10.90
C LEU A 291 -10.58 2.94 -9.41
N LEU A 292 -9.81 3.66 -8.60
CA LEU A 292 -10.11 3.86 -7.18
C LEU A 292 -11.43 4.59 -6.97
N LEU A 293 -11.69 5.64 -7.75
CA LEU A 293 -12.96 6.39 -7.68
C LEU A 293 -14.15 5.52 -8.08
N MET A 294 -14.01 4.68 -9.10
CA MET A 294 -15.03 3.69 -9.46
C MET A 294 -15.30 2.71 -8.30
N LEU A 295 -14.24 2.24 -7.65
CA LEU A 295 -14.36 1.30 -6.53
C LEU A 295 -14.95 1.97 -5.28
N LEU A 296 -14.56 3.21 -4.99
CA LEU A 296 -15.17 4.04 -3.95
C LEU A 296 -16.67 4.24 -4.21
N TRP A 297 -17.03 4.57 -5.45
CA TRP A 297 -18.43 4.70 -5.85
C TRP A 297 -19.21 3.41 -5.65
N ALA A 298 -18.65 2.27 -6.04
CA ALA A 298 -19.27 0.95 -5.79
C ALA A 298 -19.47 0.71 -4.29
N GLY A 299 -18.50 1.09 -3.45
CA GLY A 299 -18.61 1.03 -2.00
C GLY A 299 -19.70 1.91 -1.42
N VAL A 300 -19.86 3.13 -1.94
CA VAL A 300 -20.95 4.04 -1.55
C VAL A 300 -22.32 3.46 -1.95
N LEU A 301 -22.43 2.89 -3.15
CA LEU A 301 -23.66 2.23 -3.59
C LEU A 301 -24.00 1.03 -2.70
N GLN A 302 -23.00 0.26 -2.25
CA GLN A 302 -23.20 -0.83 -1.31
C GLN A 302 -23.79 -0.32 0.02
N ILE A 303 -23.29 0.81 0.54
CA ILE A 303 -23.85 1.45 1.75
C ILE A 303 -25.29 1.89 1.55
N ARG A 304 -25.59 2.52 0.41
CA ARG A 304 -26.96 2.98 0.10
C ARG A 304 -27.95 1.82 0.08
N LYS A 305 -27.62 0.75 -0.64
CA LYS A 305 -28.45 -0.47 -0.67
C LYS A 305 -28.63 -1.08 0.73
N PHE A 306 -27.59 -1.09 1.54
CA PHE A 306 -27.69 -1.58 2.92
C PHE A 306 -28.65 -0.72 3.76
N LYS A 307 -28.63 0.61 3.60
CA LYS A 307 -29.57 1.52 4.24
C LYS A 307 -31.01 1.25 3.80
N GLU A 308 -31.26 1.16 2.50
CA GLU A 308 -32.59 0.93 1.94
C GLU A 308 -33.20 -0.38 2.43
N GLN A 309 -32.42 -1.45 2.53
CA GLN A 309 -32.88 -2.75 3.00
C GLN A 309 -33.18 -2.80 4.51
N ASN A 310 -32.55 -1.93 5.31
CA ASN A 310 -32.72 -1.91 6.77
C ASN A 310 -33.60 -0.74 7.25
N TYR A 311 -34.01 0.14 6.38
CA TYR A 311 -34.95 1.21 6.62
C TYR A 311 -36.31 0.80 6.02
N GLN A 312 -37.08 -0.05 6.72
CA GLN A 312 -38.53 -0.06 6.53
C GLN A 312 -39.05 0.96 7.54
N PRO A 313 -39.72 2.04 7.08
CA PRO A 313 -40.44 2.92 7.99
C PRO A 313 -41.54 2.09 8.63
N PHE A 314 -41.61 2.08 9.97
CA PHE A 314 -42.76 1.62 10.71
C PHE A 314 -43.92 2.56 10.48
#